data_9e3aaf567ad43c877c20da9444e72071
#
_entry.id   9e3aaf567ad43c877c20da9444e72071
#
_cell.length_a   1.000
_cell.length_b   1.000
_cell.length_c   1.000
_cell.angle_alpha   90.00
_cell.angle_beta   90.00
_cell.angle_gamma   90.00
#
_symmetry.space_group_name_H-M   'P 1'
#
loop_
_entity.id
_entity.type
_entity.pdbx_description
1 polymer ?
#
loop_
_entity_poly.entity_id
_entity_poly.type
_entity_poly.pdbx_seq_one_letter_code
_entity_poly.pdbx_strand_id
1 'polypeptide(L)'
;MSHRLRVAFCCNTRRTDDEFNIEYEPEETIEHVKHGIEAAGWEYLQIEADESCYENLKKLRPDIVFNRAEGIRGESRESHIPAFCEMLNIPYVGSGIMTNAIGLDKPTTKMILEYHGLKTAPFQVLYDRDDKVRKDLKYPLILKPSHEGSSMGINWDNVVNDEAGLRTKLDEMLEAYHQPILVEKFIDGREFSVGLVGNYLRDEEPIVLPVLEIEFTGFPPELGRVLGQKAKSIFDDSSNYKCPANIDTSIRKRLEEHSKSSFRALNCYDWARMDYRYDANGELYFLEVNTLPGIDYNVVRDELSFYPMMWYAAGNKFPDMIREVIKSALRRYGLE
;
A
#
# COMPACT_ATOMS: atom_id res chain seq x y z
N MET A 1 19.58 -21.20 28.11
CA MET A 1 19.10 -19.85 27.79
C MET A 1 18.15 -20.00 26.61
N SER A 2 16.92 -19.55 26.71
CA SER A 2 15.99 -19.58 25.57
C SER A 2 16.60 -18.70 24.47
N HIS A 3 16.63 -19.21 23.25
CA HIS A 3 17.05 -18.46 22.09
C HIS A 3 16.12 -17.24 21.95
N ARG A 4 16.68 -16.04 21.95
CA ARG A 4 15.94 -14.80 21.71
C ARG A 4 15.73 -14.65 20.20
N LEU A 5 14.49 -14.51 19.76
CA LEU A 5 14.16 -14.38 18.33
C LEU A 5 14.87 -13.16 17.73
N ARG A 6 15.59 -13.36 16.64
CA ARG A 6 16.33 -12.34 15.91
C ARG A 6 15.50 -11.85 14.72
N VAL A 7 15.00 -10.64 14.84
CA VAL A 7 14.16 -10.00 13.82
C VAL A 7 15.00 -8.99 13.04
N ALA A 8 15.18 -9.21 11.74
CA ALA A 8 15.83 -8.23 10.88
C ALA A 8 14.78 -7.31 10.26
N PHE A 9 14.82 -6.03 10.59
CA PHE A 9 14.06 -4.99 9.88
C PHE A 9 14.81 -4.64 8.59
N CYS A 10 14.20 -4.94 7.45
CA CYS A 10 14.76 -4.69 6.14
C CYS A 10 13.96 -3.58 5.46
N CYS A 11 14.58 -2.44 5.22
CA CYS A 11 13.96 -1.26 4.63
C CYS A 11 14.97 -0.46 3.79
N ASN A 12 14.44 0.46 2.98
CA ASN A 12 15.24 1.51 2.37
C ASN A 12 15.21 2.72 3.29
N THR A 13 16.38 3.22 3.71
CA THR A 13 16.48 4.38 4.59
C THR A 13 16.38 5.68 3.79
N ARG A 14 15.46 6.58 4.18
CA ARG A 14 15.34 7.92 3.56
C ARG A 14 16.55 8.77 3.93
N ARG A 15 17.33 9.16 2.93
CA ARG A 15 18.53 9.99 3.09
C ARG A 15 18.38 11.38 2.47
N THR A 16 17.42 11.55 1.57
CA THR A 16 17.12 12.79 0.86
C THR A 16 15.61 12.93 0.71
N ASP A 17 15.13 14.16 0.55
CA ASP A 17 13.70 14.46 0.34
C ASP A 17 13.33 14.52 -1.15
N ASP A 18 14.05 13.80 -2.01
CA ASP A 18 13.68 13.73 -3.42
C ASP A 18 12.47 12.78 -3.64
N GLU A 19 11.81 12.98 -4.78
CA GLU A 19 10.57 12.29 -5.12
C GLU A 19 10.69 10.76 -5.10
N PHE A 20 11.85 10.22 -5.48
CA PHE A 20 12.08 8.77 -5.55
C PHE A 20 12.32 8.14 -4.17
N ASN A 21 12.71 8.95 -3.17
CA ASN A 21 12.96 8.50 -1.81
C ASN A 21 11.77 8.73 -0.86
N ILE A 22 10.64 9.21 -1.37
CA ILE A 22 9.45 9.50 -0.55
C ILE A 22 8.86 8.24 0.09
N GLU A 23 9.07 7.08 -0.53
CA GLU A 23 8.62 5.78 -0.03
C GLU A 23 9.58 5.17 1.01
N TYR A 24 10.79 5.73 1.17
CA TYR A 24 11.81 5.20 2.06
C TYR A 24 11.55 5.62 3.51
N GLU A 25 11.95 4.77 4.44
CA GLU A 25 11.68 4.96 5.86
C GLU A 25 12.57 6.07 6.46
N PRO A 26 11.99 7.09 7.12
CA PRO A 26 12.77 8.04 7.88
C PRO A 26 13.39 7.39 9.12
N GLU A 27 14.53 7.91 9.58
CA GLU A 27 15.24 7.37 10.76
C GLU A 27 14.35 7.26 11.99
N GLU A 28 13.43 8.22 12.19
CA GLU A 28 12.50 8.22 13.32
C GLU A 28 11.55 7.00 13.28
N THR A 29 11.00 6.66 12.09
CA THR A 29 10.18 5.46 11.90
C THR A 29 10.98 4.20 12.18
N ILE A 30 12.24 4.14 11.72
CA ILE A 30 13.15 3.00 11.97
C ILE A 30 13.37 2.79 13.48
N GLU A 31 13.62 3.86 14.24
CA GLU A 31 13.77 3.76 15.71
C GLU A 31 12.48 3.33 16.41
N HIS A 32 11.30 3.75 15.93
CA HIS A 32 10.03 3.28 16.49
C HIS A 32 9.80 1.79 16.20
N VAL A 33 10.14 1.30 15.02
CA VAL A 33 10.08 -0.13 14.68
C VAL A 33 11.03 -0.94 15.56
N LYS A 34 12.27 -0.48 15.72
CA LYS A 34 13.25 -1.08 16.63
C LYS A 34 12.70 -1.19 18.05
N HIS A 35 12.15 -0.08 18.58
CA HIS A 35 11.53 -0.09 19.90
C HIS A 35 10.38 -1.12 19.99
N GLY A 36 9.54 -1.23 18.97
CA GLY A 36 8.46 -2.22 18.91
C GLY A 36 8.97 -3.66 18.94
N ILE A 37 10.02 -3.98 18.19
CA ILE A 37 10.67 -5.29 18.16
C ILE A 37 11.29 -5.61 19.54
N GLU A 38 12.04 -4.68 20.11
CA GLU A 38 12.69 -4.86 21.41
C GLU A 38 11.68 -4.98 22.56
N ALA A 39 10.57 -4.22 22.53
CA ALA A 39 9.48 -4.30 23.49
C ALA A 39 8.76 -5.66 23.46
N ALA A 40 8.76 -6.36 22.33
CA ALA A 40 8.28 -7.73 22.21
C ALA A 40 9.26 -8.77 22.82
N GLY A 41 10.44 -8.34 23.29
CA GLY A 41 11.47 -9.20 23.86
C GLY A 41 12.40 -9.82 22.80
N TRP A 42 12.34 -9.38 21.55
CA TRP A 42 13.14 -9.86 20.42
C TRP A 42 14.43 -9.07 20.23
N GLU A 43 15.40 -9.64 19.51
CA GLU A 43 16.63 -8.96 19.11
C GLU A 43 16.39 -8.24 17.78
N TYR A 44 16.68 -6.95 17.74
CA TYR A 44 16.59 -6.14 16.53
C TYR A 44 17.88 -6.18 15.73
N LEU A 45 17.76 -6.38 14.43
CA LEU A 45 18.81 -6.21 13.44
C LEU A 45 18.32 -5.26 12.36
N GLN A 46 19.16 -4.34 11.88
CA GLN A 46 18.81 -3.50 10.72
C GLN A 46 19.55 -3.99 9.49
N ILE A 47 18.85 -4.08 8.36
CA ILE A 47 19.41 -4.40 7.06
C ILE A 47 18.91 -3.37 6.06
N GLU A 48 19.84 -2.64 5.45
CA GLU A 48 19.54 -1.76 4.33
C GLU A 48 19.15 -2.60 3.10
N ALA A 49 18.05 -2.20 2.43
CA ALA A 49 17.57 -2.89 1.24
C ALA A 49 18.29 -2.37 -0.02
N ASP A 50 19.59 -2.44 -0.01
CA ASP A 50 20.49 -2.06 -1.10
C ASP A 50 21.10 -3.30 -1.79
N GLU A 51 22.09 -3.07 -2.67
CA GLU A 51 22.78 -4.12 -3.41
C GLU A 51 23.52 -5.12 -2.50
N SER A 52 23.82 -4.76 -1.25
CA SER A 52 24.47 -5.62 -0.25
C SER A 52 23.49 -6.50 0.54
N CYS A 53 22.18 -6.27 0.39
CA CYS A 53 21.15 -6.88 1.22
C CYS A 53 21.22 -8.42 1.22
N TYR A 54 21.37 -9.05 0.06
CA TYR A 54 21.44 -10.51 -0.06
C TYR A 54 22.60 -11.08 0.77
N GLU A 55 23.81 -10.51 0.66
CA GLU A 55 24.98 -10.99 1.41
C GLU A 55 24.84 -10.71 2.92
N ASN A 56 24.21 -9.60 3.31
CA ASN A 56 23.92 -9.30 4.70
C ASN A 56 22.93 -10.31 5.30
N LEU A 57 21.83 -10.64 4.60
CA LEU A 57 20.88 -11.67 5.01
C LEU A 57 21.55 -13.03 5.16
N LYS A 58 22.38 -13.42 4.18
CA LYS A 58 23.12 -14.67 4.19
C LYS A 58 24.12 -14.76 5.35
N LYS A 59 24.80 -13.66 5.68
CA LYS A 59 25.77 -13.58 6.79
C LYS A 59 25.09 -13.55 8.15
N LEU A 60 24.06 -12.72 8.31
CA LEU A 60 23.41 -12.49 9.59
C LEU A 60 22.46 -13.63 9.97
N ARG A 61 21.80 -14.27 8.99
CA ARG A 61 20.85 -15.36 9.20
C ARG A 61 19.85 -15.05 10.31
N PRO A 62 19.02 -13.99 10.18
CA PRO A 62 17.95 -13.74 11.15
C PRO A 62 16.95 -14.87 11.19
N ASP A 63 16.21 -15.01 12.28
CA ASP A 63 15.14 -16.00 12.41
C ASP A 63 13.92 -15.60 11.55
N ILE A 64 13.70 -14.28 11.40
CA ILE A 64 12.65 -13.72 10.53
C ILE A 64 13.06 -12.33 10.05
N VAL A 65 12.63 -11.98 8.83
CA VAL A 65 12.79 -10.63 8.26
C VAL A 65 11.45 -9.89 8.34
N PHE A 66 11.42 -8.73 8.99
CA PHE A 66 10.33 -7.77 8.84
C PHE A 66 10.62 -6.89 7.63
N ASN A 67 9.95 -7.20 6.51
CA ASN A 67 10.16 -6.52 5.24
C ASN A 67 9.31 -5.26 5.12
N ARG A 68 9.96 -4.12 4.88
CA ARG A 68 9.39 -2.82 4.53
C ARG A 68 10.15 -2.16 3.38
N ALA A 69 10.84 -2.97 2.59
CA ALA A 69 11.65 -2.46 1.50
C ALA A 69 10.83 -2.22 0.23
N GLU A 70 10.83 -0.99 -0.23
CA GLU A 70 10.25 -0.58 -1.51
C GLU A 70 11.11 -1.02 -2.71
N GLY A 71 12.36 -1.43 -2.43
CA GLY A 71 13.32 -1.85 -3.44
C GLY A 71 14.06 -0.69 -4.11
N ILE A 72 14.97 -1.02 -5.02
CA ILE A 72 15.86 -0.03 -5.64
C ILE A 72 15.34 0.39 -7.03
N ARG A 73 14.94 -0.58 -7.85
CA ARG A 73 14.55 -0.37 -9.25
C ARG A 73 13.75 -1.53 -9.82
N GLY A 74 13.05 -1.27 -10.90
CA GLY A 74 12.29 -2.27 -11.64
C GLY A 74 10.80 -2.27 -11.28
N GLU A 75 9.98 -2.74 -12.21
CA GLU A 75 8.51 -2.78 -12.09
C GLU A 75 7.99 -3.69 -10.98
N SER A 76 8.84 -4.61 -10.48
CA SER A 76 8.51 -5.54 -9.39
C SER A 76 9.47 -5.38 -8.20
N ARG A 77 9.95 -4.16 -7.94
CA ARG A 77 10.99 -3.86 -6.96
C ARG A 77 10.67 -4.30 -5.52
N GLU A 78 9.41 -4.24 -5.13
CA GLU A 78 8.93 -4.70 -3.81
C GLU A 78 9.10 -6.21 -3.58
N SER A 79 9.33 -6.98 -4.65
CA SER A 79 9.51 -8.43 -4.58
C SER A 79 10.95 -8.87 -4.30
N HIS A 80 11.92 -7.95 -4.31
CA HIS A 80 13.34 -8.31 -4.18
C HIS A 80 13.66 -8.98 -2.84
N ILE A 81 13.18 -8.40 -1.73
CA ILE A 81 13.48 -8.94 -0.39
C ILE A 81 12.79 -10.28 -0.15
N PRO A 82 11.50 -10.48 -0.46
CA PRO A 82 10.89 -11.80 -0.47
C PRO A 82 11.70 -12.83 -1.27
N ALA A 83 12.17 -12.48 -2.48
CA ALA A 83 12.97 -13.38 -3.30
C ALA A 83 14.29 -13.78 -2.63
N PHE A 84 15.01 -12.84 -2.01
CA PHE A 84 16.22 -13.14 -1.25
C PHE A 84 15.95 -14.03 -0.06
N CYS A 85 14.87 -13.77 0.67
CA CYS A 85 14.45 -14.57 1.81
C CYS A 85 14.13 -16.01 1.40
N GLU A 86 13.36 -16.21 0.32
CA GLU A 86 13.03 -17.53 -0.20
C GLU A 86 14.28 -18.29 -0.68
N MET A 87 15.19 -17.64 -1.42
CA MET A 87 16.47 -18.23 -1.85
C MET A 87 17.35 -18.67 -0.67
N LEU A 88 17.30 -17.94 0.45
CA LEU A 88 18.08 -18.22 1.64
C LEU A 88 17.32 -19.10 2.66
N ASN A 89 16.07 -19.46 2.39
CA ASN A 89 15.17 -20.14 3.32
C ASN A 89 15.09 -19.42 4.68
N ILE A 90 14.83 -18.10 4.63
CA ILE A 90 14.61 -17.25 5.79
C ILE A 90 13.14 -16.84 5.81
N PRO A 91 12.40 -17.07 6.91
CA PRO A 91 11.04 -16.55 7.08
C PRO A 91 10.99 -15.03 6.96
N TYR A 92 9.87 -14.51 6.43
CA TYR A 92 9.67 -13.06 6.31
C TYR A 92 8.22 -12.67 6.55
N VAL A 93 8.02 -11.43 6.97
CA VAL A 93 6.72 -10.80 7.16
C VAL A 93 6.23 -10.22 5.85
N GLY A 94 4.92 -10.36 5.61
CA GLY A 94 4.24 -9.80 4.46
C GLY A 94 4.04 -10.77 3.32
N SER A 95 3.52 -10.25 2.24
CA SER A 95 3.14 -11.01 1.06
C SER A 95 4.34 -11.54 0.28
N GLY A 96 4.11 -12.62 -0.49
CA GLY A 96 5.16 -13.26 -1.28
C GLY A 96 5.54 -12.50 -2.56
N ILE A 97 6.52 -13.03 -3.28
CA ILE A 97 7.10 -12.43 -4.49
C ILE A 97 6.02 -12.02 -5.49
N MET A 98 5.13 -12.96 -5.83
CA MET A 98 4.10 -12.73 -6.84
C MET A 98 3.08 -11.67 -6.37
N THR A 99 2.65 -11.72 -5.13
CA THR A 99 1.67 -10.77 -4.59
C THR A 99 2.22 -9.34 -4.54
N ASN A 100 3.48 -9.16 -4.14
CA ASN A 100 4.12 -7.84 -4.15
C ASN A 100 4.28 -7.32 -5.59
N ALA A 101 4.73 -8.15 -6.53
CA ALA A 101 4.81 -7.76 -7.93
C ALA A 101 3.45 -7.36 -8.52
N ILE A 102 2.40 -8.16 -8.26
CA ILE A 102 1.03 -7.87 -8.69
C ILE A 102 0.48 -6.63 -7.99
N GLY A 103 0.73 -6.45 -6.69
CA GLY A 103 0.25 -5.30 -5.91
C GLY A 103 0.73 -3.97 -6.49
N LEU A 104 1.97 -3.93 -6.95
CA LEU A 104 2.54 -2.76 -7.60
C LEU A 104 2.01 -2.56 -9.04
N ASP A 105 1.64 -3.64 -9.74
CA ASP A 105 1.03 -3.60 -11.08
C ASP A 105 -0.49 -3.41 -10.98
N LYS A 106 -0.92 -2.14 -11.03
CA LYS A 106 -2.34 -1.77 -10.93
C LYS A 106 -3.24 -2.48 -11.94
N PRO A 107 -2.89 -2.56 -13.24
CA PRO A 107 -3.70 -3.27 -14.23
C PRO A 107 -3.89 -4.75 -13.89
N THR A 108 -2.82 -5.46 -13.55
CA THR A 108 -2.87 -6.89 -13.22
C THR A 108 -3.69 -7.14 -11.96
N THR A 109 -3.50 -6.32 -10.92
CA THR A 109 -4.34 -6.36 -9.71
C THR A 109 -5.83 -6.24 -10.05
N LYS A 110 -6.20 -5.25 -10.87
CA LYS A 110 -7.59 -5.05 -11.30
C LYS A 110 -8.15 -6.26 -12.07
N MET A 111 -7.41 -6.82 -13.01
CA MET A 111 -7.84 -8.00 -13.77
C MET A 111 -8.10 -9.21 -12.86
N ILE A 112 -7.24 -9.44 -11.86
CA ILE A 112 -7.44 -10.52 -10.90
C ILE A 112 -8.71 -10.29 -10.07
N LEU A 113 -8.91 -9.08 -9.57
CA LEU A 113 -10.09 -8.76 -8.78
C LEU A 113 -11.38 -8.86 -9.58
N GLU A 114 -11.41 -8.41 -10.84
CA GLU A 114 -12.56 -8.58 -11.75
C GLU A 114 -12.87 -10.06 -11.99
N TYR A 115 -11.85 -10.90 -12.16
CA TYR A 115 -12.04 -12.35 -12.26
C TYR A 115 -12.71 -12.95 -11.04
N HIS A 116 -12.44 -12.40 -9.84
CA HIS A 116 -13.08 -12.80 -8.59
C HIS A 116 -14.42 -12.08 -8.31
N GLY A 117 -14.94 -11.32 -9.28
CA GLY A 117 -16.23 -10.59 -9.15
C GLY A 117 -16.15 -9.35 -8.26
N LEU A 118 -14.97 -8.86 -7.94
CA LEU A 118 -14.73 -7.64 -7.18
C LEU A 118 -14.65 -6.45 -8.14
N LYS A 119 -15.47 -5.44 -7.88
CA LYS A 119 -15.65 -4.32 -8.80
C LYS A 119 -14.47 -3.35 -8.75
N THR A 120 -13.91 -3.03 -9.91
CA THR A 120 -12.91 -1.97 -10.12
C THR A 120 -13.46 -0.92 -11.08
N ALA A 121 -12.84 0.26 -11.14
CA ALA A 121 -13.20 1.24 -12.17
C ALA A 121 -12.87 0.65 -13.56
N PRO A 122 -13.78 0.78 -14.57
CA PRO A 122 -13.48 0.38 -15.94
C PRO A 122 -12.18 1.02 -16.42
N PHE A 123 -11.28 0.25 -17.02
CA PHE A 123 -9.94 0.72 -17.35
C PHE A 123 -9.40 0.16 -18.66
N GLN A 124 -8.32 0.76 -19.12
CA GLN A 124 -7.49 0.30 -20.23
C GLN A 124 -6.04 0.69 -19.95
N VAL A 125 -5.09 -0.10 -20.42
CA VAL A 125 -3.67 0.27 -20.42
C VAL A 125 -3.30 0.82 -21.79
N LEU A 126 -2.60 1.94 -21.85
CA LEU A 126 -2.07 2.56 -23.04
C LEU A 126 -0.53 2.50 -22.99
N TYR A 127 0.07 1.98 -24.05
CA TYR A 127 1.51 1.78 -24.19
C TYR A 127 2.15 2.86 -25.07
N ASP A 128 1.35 3.46 -25.94
CA ASP A 128 1.80 4.46 -26.90
C ASP A 128 0.80 5.62 -27.00
N ARG A 129 1.30 6.79 -27.46
CA ARG A 129 0.48 8.00 -27.69
C ARG A 129 -0.63 7.79 -28.71
N ASP A 130 -0.44 6.88 -29.67
CA ASP A 130 -1.38 6.60 -30.75
C ASP A 130 -2.37 5.47 -30.42
N ASP A 131 -2.25 4.87 -29.26
CA ASP A 131 -3.16 3.80 -28.83
C ASP A 131 -4.61 4.31 -28.78
N LYS A 132 -5.53 3.49 -29.30
CA LYS A 132 -6.95 3.84 -29.35
C LYS A 132 -7.61 3.58 -28.02
N VAL A 133 -8.28 4.61 -27.51
CA VAL A 133 -9.09 4.49 -26.29
C VAL A 133 -10.39 3.75 -26.61
N ARG A 134 -10.77 2.81 -25.75
CA ARG A 134 -12.04 2.07 -25.84
C ARG A 134 -13.22 3.04 -25.78
N LYS A 135 -14.19 2.84 -26.67
CA LYS A 135 -15.39 3.72 -26.77
C LYS A 135 -16.34 3.65 -25.55
N ASP A 136 -16.24 2.58 -24.78
CA ASP A 136 -17.04 2.37 -23.57
C ASP A 136 -16.46 3.05 -22.33
N LEU A 137 -15.16 3.47 -22.34
CA LEU A 137 -14.60 4.34 -21.32
C LEU A 137 -15.18 5.75 -21.47
N LYS A 138 -15.90 6.20 -20.43
CA LYS A 138 -16.60 7.49 -20.44
C LYS A 138 -15.89 8.51 -19.55
N TYR A 139 -15.70 9.72 -20.05
CA TYR A 139 -15.15 10.83 -19.27
C TYR A 139 -16.04 11.17 -18.04
N PRO A 140 -15.46 11.75 -16.97
CA PRO A 140 -14.03 12.00 -16.79
C PRO A 140 -13.24 10.71 -16.59
N LEU A 141 -11.99 10.72 -17.07
CA LEU A 141 -11.02 9.64 -16.89
C LEU A 141 -9.86 10.12 -16.04
N ILE A 142 -9.18 9.21 -15.35
CA ILE A 142 -7.94 9.50 -14.63
C ILE A 142 -6.81 8.65 -15.20
N LEU A 143 -5.64 9.26 -15.38
CA LEU A 143 -4.42 8.61 -15.85
C LEU A 143 -3.48 8.36 -14.68
N LYS A 144 -2.88 7.17 -14.64
CA LYS A 144 -1.95 6.77 -13.58
C LYS A 144 -0.77 5.99 -14.17
N PRO A 145 0.46 6.15 -13.68
CA PRO A 145 1.51 5.18 -13.97
C PRO A 145 1.08 3.78 -13.52
N SER A 146 1.41 2.74 -14.30
CA SER A 146 0.95 1.38 -14.00
C SER A 146 1.66 0.75 -12.80
N HIS A 147 2.95 1.08 -12.57
CA HIS A 147 3.85 0.38 -11.65
C HIS A 147 4.44 1.29 -10.56
N GLU A 148 3.71 2.32 -10.12
CA GLU A 148 4.17 3.21 -9.06
C GLU A 148 3.31 3.12 -7.80
N GLY A 149 3.97 3.29 -6.64
CA GLY A 149 3.36 3.39 -5.33
C GLY A 149 3.15 4.84 -4.87
N SER A 150 2.76 5.04 -3.62
CA SER A 150 2.69 6.32 -2.87
C SER A 150 2.07 7.50 -3.61
N SER A 151 1.16 7.24 -4.52
CA SER A 151 0.54 8.25 -5.41
C SER A 151 1.52 8.97 -6.34
N MET A 152 2.72 8.42 -6.59
CA MET A 152 3.66 8.99 -7.55
C MET A 152 3.00 9.15 -8.93
N GLY A 153 3.15 10.33 -9.50
CA GLY A 153 2.55 10.69 -10.78
C GLY A 153 1.02 10.79 -10.78
N ILE A 154 0.38 10.80 -9.62
CA ILE A 154 -1.07 10.95 -9.51
C ILE A 154 -1.38 12.30 -8.86
N ASN A 155 -2.13 13.14 -9.57
CA ASN A 155 -2.60 14.43 -9.09
C ASN A 155 -3.98 14.74 -9.68
N TRP A 156 -4.59 15.85 -9.28
CA TRP A 156 -5.89 16.25 -9.80
C TRP A 156 -5.88 16.53 -11.31
N ASP A 157 -4.80 17.05 -11.84
CA ASP A 157 -4.62 17.33 -13.28
C ASP A 157 -4.47 16.07 -14.14
N ASN A 158 -4.39 14.88 -13.52
CA ASN A 158 -4.50 13.61 -14.22
C ASN A 158 -5.96 13.24 -14.54
N VAL A 159 -6.94 13.98 -13.98
CA VAL A 159 -8.37 13.80 -14.30
C VAL A 159 -8.70 14.63 -15.53
N VAL A 160 -9.03 13.94 -16.62
CA VAL A 160 -9.29 14.57 -17.94
C VAL A 160 -10.75 14.41 -18.33
N ASN A 161 -11.29 15.41 -19.04
CA ASN A 161 -12.71 15.50 -19.37
C ASN A 161 -13.02 15.24 -20.85
N ASP A 162 -12.00 15.15 -21.69
CA ASP A 162 -12.15 14.94 -23.15
C ASP A 162 -10.89 14.28 -23.74
N GLU A 163 -10.98 13.95 -25.02
CA GLU A 163 -9.91 13.28 -25.78
C GLU A 163 -8.65 14.15 -25.90
N ALA A 164 -8.79 15.45 -26.04
CA ALA A 164 -7.63 16.36 -26.19
C ALA A 164 -6.81 16.39 -24.88
N GLY A 165 -7.48 16.56 -23.75
CA GLY A 165 -6.86 16.49 -22.43
C GLY A 165 -6.20 15.13 -22.17
N LEU A 166 -6.88 14.03 -22.56
CA LEU A 166 -6.34 12.68 -22.43
C LEU A 166 -5.02 12.55 -23.20
N ARG A 167 -4.98 12.97 -24.49
CA ARG A 167 -3.76 12.84 -25.31
C ARG A 167 -2.61 13.66 -24.76
N THR A 168 -2.86 14.90 -24.37
CA THR A 168 -1.84 15.76 -23.75
C THR A 168 -1.26 15.10 -22.50
N LYS A 169 -2.13 14.65 -21.58
CA LYS A 169 -1.69 14.04 -20.32
C LYS A 169 -0.99 12.70 -20.54
N LEU A 170 -1.45 11.90 -21.50
CA LEU A 170 -0.81 10.63 -21.86
C LEU A 170 0.62 10.85 -22.36
N ASP A 171 0.83 11.82 -23.26
CA ASP A 171 2.17 12.15 -23.77
C ASP A 171 3.11 12.57 -22.65
N GLU A 172 2.65 13.48 -21.77
CA GLU A 172 3.43 13.94 -20.61
C GLU A 172 3.85 12.76 -19.71
N MET A 173 2.92 11.84 -19.42
CA MET A 173 3.16 10.74 -18.50
C MET A 173 4.04 9.64 -19.11
N LEU A 174 3.86 9.31 -20.39
CA LEU A 174 4.72 8.34 -21.09
C LEU A 174 6.17 8.84 -21.14
N GLU A 175 6.38 10.16 -21.35
CA GLU A 175 7.70 10.77 -21.34
C GLU A 175 8.32 10.81 -19.94
N ALA A 176 7.52 11.11 -18.91
CA ALA A 176 8.03 11.24 -17.54
C ALA A 176 8.34 9.90 -16.87
N TYR A 177 7.49 8.89 -17.07
CA TYR A 177 7.56 7.64 -16.31
C TYR A 177 8.15 6.46 -17.09
N HIS A 178 8.26 6.55 -18.42
CA HIS A 178 8.81 5.49 -19.27
C HIS A 178 8.17 4.11 -19.06
N GLN A 179 6.87 4.08 -18.78
CA GLN A 179 6.10 2.88 -18.51
C GLN A 179 4.68 3.00 -19.08
N PRO A 180 3.91 1.88 -19.21
CA PRO A 180 2.52 1.94 -19.62
C PRO A 180 1.67 2.78 -18.67
N ILE A 181 0.65 3.44 -19.22
CA ILE A 181 -0.26 4.30 -18.45
C ILE A 181 -1.62 3.63 -18.32
N LEU A 182 -2.06 3.44 -17.09
CA LEU A 182 -3.41 3.02 -16.76
C LEU A 182 -4.36 4.21 -16.94
N VAL A 183 -5.36 4.05 -17.81
CA VAL A 183 -6.45 5.01 -18.00
C VAL A 183 -7.72 4.38 -17.49
N GLU A 184 -8.35 4.99 -16.50
CA GLU A 184 -9.56 4.43 -15.90
C GLU A 184 -10.64 5.48 -15.71
N LYS A 185 -11.89 5.02 -15.59
CA LYS A 185 -13.02 5.88 -15.22
C LYS A 185 -12.73 6.53 -13.87
N PHE A 186 -12.72 7.86 -13.83
CA PHE A 186 -12.68 8.57 -12.56
C PHE A 186 -14.01 8.34 -11.80
N ILE A 187 -13.91 7.75 -10.64
CA ILE A 187 -15.05 7.53 -9.75
C ILE A 187 -15.11 8.69 -8.76
N ASP A 188 -16.08 9.59 -8.96
CA ASP A 188 -16.33 10.65 -7.98
C ASP A 188 -17.13 10.08 -6.80
N GLY A 189 -16.68 10.40 -5.58
CA GLY A 189 -17.31 9.90 -4.38
C GLY A 189 -16.41 9.92 -3.16
N ARG A 190 -16.84 9.19 -2.12
CA ARG A 190 -16.09 9.03 -0.87
C ARG A 190 -14.92 8.07 -1.09
N GLU A 191 -13.81 8.34 -0.43
CA GLU A 191 -12.62 7.48 -0.48
C GLU A 191 -12.35 6.85 0.88
N PHE A 192 -12.09 5.54 0.87
CA PHE A 192 -11.88 4.76 2.08
C PHE A 192 -10.62 3.92 1.97
N SER A 193 -9.94 3.79 3.11
CA SER A 193 -8.85 2.84 3.31
C SER A 193 -9.22 1.81 4.37
N VAL A 194 -8.85 0.55 4.13
CA VAL A 194 -9.13 -0.57 5.04
C VAL A 194 -7.86 -1.38 5.23
N GLY A 195 -7.38 -1.44 6.47
CA GLY A 195 -6.23 -2.27 6.86
C GLY A 195 -6.69 -3.66 7.30
N LEU A 196 -5.89 -4.67 7.00
CA LEU A 196 -6.06 -6.03 7.50
C LEU A 196 -4.77 -6.51 8.17
N VAL A 197 -4.89 -7.30 9.23
CA VAL A 197 -3.78 -7.98 9.89
C VAL A 197 -4.13 -9.44 10.15
N GLY A 198 -3.19 -10.34 9.89
CA GLY A 198 -3.41 -11.80 10.03
C GLY A 198 -3.45 -12.54 8.71
N ASN A 199 -3.81 -13.79 8.78
CA ASN A 199 -3.83 -14.72 7.64
C ASN A 199 -5.10 -15.57 7.62
N TYR A 200 -5.46 -16.08 6.44
CA TYR A 200 -6.39 -17.21 6.33
C TYR A 200 -5.63 -18.50 6.67
N LEU A 201 -5.61 -18.86 7.94
CA LEU A 201 -5.14 -20.16 8.41
C LEU A 201 -6.34 -21.07 8.72
N ARG A 202 -6.08 -22.32 9.10
CA ARG A 202 -7.12 -23.34 9.25
C ARG A 202 -8.34 -22.89 10.08
N ASP A 203 -8.11 -22.16 11.17
CA ASP A 203 -9.13 -21.72 12.11
C ASP A 203 -9.09 -20.20 12.37
N GLU A 204 -8.41 -19.42 11.48
CA GLU A 204 -8.21 -17.98 11.63
C GLU A 204 -8.56 -17.24 10.35
N GLU A 205 -9.05 -16.01 10.49
CA GLU A 205 -9.24 -15.05 9.40
C GLU A 205 -8.52 -13.74 9.74
N PRO A 206 -8.09 -12.98 8.74
CA PRO A 206 -7.52 -11.65 8.99
C PRO A 206 -8.51 -10.75 9.72
N ILE A 207 -7.99 -10.02 10.70
CA ILE A 207 -8.72 -8.97 11.42
C ILE A 207 -8.77 -7.75 10.52
N VAL A 208 -9.97 -7.17 10.34
CA VAL A 208 -10.15 -5.92 9.63
C VAL A 208 -10.07 -4.78 10.63
N LEU A 209 -9.21 -3.81 10.36
CA LEU A 209 -9.03 -2.61 11.17
C LEU A 209 -10.20 -1.62 10.94
N PRO A 210 -10.42 -0.66 11.84
CA PRO A 210 -11.39 0.40 11.64
C PRO A 210 -11.18 1.12 10.32
N VAL A 211 -12.27 1.31 9.55
CA VAL A 211 -12.21 1.98 8.24
C VAL A 211 -11.76 3.42 8.41
N LEU A 212 -10.83 3.85 7.58
CA LEU A 212 -10.41 5.24 7.47
C LEU A 212 -11.09 5.87 6.25
N GLU A 213 -11.60 7.10 6.40
CA GLU A 213 -12.14 7.91 5.31
C GLU A 213 -11.26 9.13 5.06
N ILE A 214 -11.03 9.43 3.78
CA ILE A 214 -10.36 10.63 3.33
C ILE A 214 -11.44 11.67 2.96
N GLU A 215 -11.50 12.77 3.70
CA GLU A 215 -12.45 13.87 3.47
C GLU A 215 -11.83 14.95 2.59
N PHE A 216 -12.37 15.11 1.37
CA PHE A 216 -11.89 16.12 0.42
C PHE A 216 -12.55 17.50 0.59
N THR A 217 -13.44 17.68 1.54
CA THR A 217 -14.19 18.94 1.75
C THR A 217 -13.31 20.13 2.13
N GLY A 218 -12.17 19.86 2.78
CA GLY A 218 -11.17 20.87 3.16
C GLY A 218 -10.12 21.13 2.09
N PHE A 219 -10.10 20.36 1.01
CA PHE A 219 -9.05 20.48 -0.01
C PHE A 219 -9.25 21.74 -0.86
N PRO A 220 -8.15 22.47 -1.15
CA PRO A 220 -8.19 23.54 -2.13
C PRO A 220 -8.69 23.03 -3.50
N PRO A 221 -9.44 23.87 -4.27
CA PRO A 221 -9.99 23.44 -5.57
C PRO A 221 -8.96 22.90 -6.56
N GLU A 222 -7.72 23.39 -6.50
CA GLU A 222 -6.60 22.96 -7.35
C GLU A 222 -6.09 21.55 -7.02
N LEU A 223 -6.34 21.03 -5.80
CA LEU A 223 -6.04 19.66 -5.41
C LEU A 223 -7.21 18.71 -5.71
N GLY A 224 -8.39 19.24 -5.93
CA GLY A 224 -9.58 18.50 -6.30
C GLY A 224 -9.95 17.40 -5.29
N ARG A 225 -10.38 16.25 -5.82
CA ARG A 225 -10.79 15.08 -5.02
C ARG A 225 -9.91 13.87 -5.31
N VAL A 226 -8.60 14.08 -5.35
CA VAL A 226 -7.60 13.02 -5.52
C VAL A 226 -6.54 13.21 -4.45
N LEU A 227 -6.32 12.19 -3.63
CA LEU A 227 -5.21 12.16 -2.70
C LEU A 227 -3.93 11.84 -3.45
N GLY A 228 -3.53 12.79 -4.28
CA GLY A 228 -2.33 12.71 -5.11
C GLY A 228 -1.08 13.15 -4.37
N GLN A 229 0.04 13.07 -5.05
CA GLN A 229 1.35 13.44 -4.53
C GLN A 229 1.40 14.89 -4.00
N LYS A 230 0.85 15.85 -4.77
CA LYS A 230 0.78 17.27 -4.33
C LYS A 230 -0.10 17.43 -3.09
N ALA A 231 -1.22 16.71 -3.02
CA ALA A 231 -2.09 16.78 -1.86
C ALA A 231 -1.38 16.26 -0.60
N LYS A 232 -0.69 15.14 -0.69
CA LYS A 232 0.10 14.58 0.41
C LYS A 232 1.27 15.47 0.85
N SER A 233 1.91 16.18 -0.06
CA SER A 233 3.07 17.02 0.26
C SER A 233 2.72 18.41 0.79
N ILE A 234 1.56 18.97 0.41
CA ILE A 234 1.19 20.36 0.71
C ILE A 234 0.04 20.45 1.71
N PHE A 235 -0.83 19.45 1.75
CA PHE A 235 -2.11 19.48 2.47
C PHE A 235 -2.38 18.18 3.23
N ASP A 236 -1.32 17.55 3.73
CA ASP A 236 -1.42 16.37 4.59
C ASP A 236 -1.76 16.80 6.03
N ASP A 237 -3.04 17.12 6.24
CA ASP A 237 -3.59 17.51 7.54
C ASP A 237 -4.44 16.35 8.08
N SER A 238 -4.12 15.89 9.29
CA SER A 238 -4.83 14.80 9.96
C SER A 238 -6.34 15.04 10.08
N SER A 239 -6.79 16.30 10.09
CA SER A 239 -8.21 16.66 10.11
C SER A 239 -8.99 16.19 8.89
N ASN A 240 -8.28 15.91 7.77
CA ASN A 240 -8.86 15.35 6.55
C ASN A 240 -9.07 13.83 6.61
N TYR A 241 -8.58 13.19 7.66
CA TYR A 241 -8.69 11.74 7.84
C TYR A 241 -9.60 11.40 9.01
N LYS A 242 -10.66 10.66 8.75
CA LYS A 242 -11.61 10.21 9.78
C LYS A 242 -11.44 8.71 10.03
N CYS A 243 -10.93 8.36 11.20
CA CYS A 243 -10.77 6.97 11.61
C CYS A 243 -11.22 6.78 13.08
N PRO A 244 -12.28 6.01 13.36
CA PRO A 244 -13.15 5.30 12.43
C PRO A 244 -13.98 6.24 11.56
N ALA A 245 -14.19 5.86 10.29
CA ALA A 245 -15.06 6.58 9.36
C ALA A 245 -16.51 6.66 9.88
N ASN A 246 -17.15 7.81 9.68
CA ASN A 246 -18.58 7.97 10.01
C ASN A 246 -19.43 7.44 8.85
N ILE A 247 -19.71 6.13 8.87
CA ILE A 247 -20.44 5.40 7.84
C ILE A 247 -21.49 4.47 8.45
N ASP A 248 -22.54 4.21 7.68
CA ASP A 248 -23.55 3.23 8.05
C ASP A 248 -22.97 1.83 8.15
N THR A 249 -23.57 1.00 9.01
CA THR A 249 -23.15 -0.39 9.21
C THR A 249 -23.15 -1.20 7.91
N SER A 250 -24.07 -0.90 6.98
CA SER A 250 -24.13 -1.58 5.68
C SER A 250 -22.91 -1.27 4.79
N ILE A 251 -22.47 -0.02 4.76
CA ILE A 251 -21.26 0.39 4.01
C ILE A 251 -20.03 -0.23 4.65
N ARG A 252 -19.92 -0.16 5.98
CA ARG A 252 -18.82 -0.78 6.72
C ARG A 252 -18.70 -2.26 6.41
N LYS A 253 -19.80 -3.01 6.52
CA LYS A 253 -19.82 -4.45 6.25
C LYS A 253 -19.39 -4.77 4.83
N ARG A 254 -19.84 -3.99 3.84
CA ARG A 254 -19.41 -4.17 2.44
C ARG A 254 -17.90 -3.92 2.26
N LEU A 255 -17.35 -2.88 2.88
CA LEU A 255 -15.92 -2.60 2.85
C LEU A 255 -15.11 -3.74 3.49
N GLU A 256 -15.54 -4.24 4.65
CA GLU A 256 -14.91 -5.38 5.34
C GLU A 256 -14.94 -6.65 4.49
N GLU A 257 -16.09 -7.00 3.91
CA GLU A 257 -16.26 -8.18 3.04
C GLU A 257 -15.44 -8.07 1.75
N HIS A 258 -15.44 -6.90 1.11
CA HIS A 258 -14.62 -6.66 -0.07
C HIS A 258 -13.13 -6.75 0.24
N SER A 259 -12.69 -6.16 1.36
CA SER A 259 -11.28 -6.18 1.76
C SER A 259 -10.79 -7.59 2.09
N LYS A 260 -11.58 -8.38 2.82
CA LYS A 260 -11.29 -9.80 3.06
C LYS A 260 -11.23 -10.59 1.75
N SER A 261 -12.17 -10.36 0.85
CA SER A 261 -12.20 -11.04 -0.45
C SER A 261 -11.01 -10.65 -1.33
N SER A 262 -10.65 -9.36 -1.37
CA SER A 262 -9.47 -8.87 -2.10
C SER A 262 -8.17 -9.43 -1.53
N PHE A 263 -8.04 -9.44 -0.19
CA PHE A 263 -6.88 -10.00 0.50
C PHE A 263 -6.67 -11.47 0.12
N ARG A 264 -7.76 -12.24 0.08
CA ARG A 264 -7.72 -13.65 -0.33
C ARG A 264 -7.44 -13.82 -1.83
N ALA A 265 -8.11 -13.05 -2.68
CA ALA A 265 -7.95 -13.14 -4.14
C ALA A 265 -6.53 -12.80 -4.60
N LEU A 266 -5.90 -11.84 -3.96
CA LEU A 266 -4.53 -11.42 -4.23
C LEU A 266 -3.47 -12.24 -3.49
N ASN A 267 -3.90 -13.21 -2.67
CA ASN A 267 -3.00 -14.04 -1.84
C ASN A 267 -2.08 -13.19 -0.94
N CYS A 268 -2.67 -12.17 -0.30
CA CYS A 268 -1.95 -11.35 0.66
C CYS A 268 -1.69 -12.13 1.95
N TYR A 269 -0.60 -11.79 2.64
CA TYR A 269 -0.22 -12.38 3.92
C TYR A 269 0.14 -11.31 4.95
N ASP A 270 -0.13 -11.65 6.20
CA ASP A 270 0.25 -10.97 7.44
C ASP A 270 -0.39 -9.60 7.60
N TRP A 271 -0.36 -8.76 6.61
CA TRP A 271 -0.97 -7.44 6.59
C TRP A 271 -1.12 -6.90 5.17
N ALA A 272 -2.07 -5.99 4.98
CA ALA A 272 -2.21 -5.17 3.76
C ALA A 272 -3.17 -4.00 4.03
N ARG A 273 -3.11 -2.98 3.19
CA ARG A 273 -4.10 -1.90 3.11
C ARG A 273 -4.74 -1.90 1.73
N MET A 274 -6.04 -1.70 1.69
CA MET A 274 -6.83 -1.64 0.47
C MET A 274 -7.60 -0.34 0.41
N ASP A 275 -7.56 0.31 -0.74
CA ASP A 275 -8.15 1.62 -0.94
C ASP A 275 -9.33 1.52 -1.91
N TYR A 276 -10.39 2.27 -1.63
CA TYR A 276 -11.70 2.17 -2.29
C TYR A 276 -12.31 3.52 -2.60
N ARG A 277 -13.09 3.58 -3.70
CA ARG A 277 -14.06 4.64 -3.95
C ARG A 277 -15.49 4.12 -3.80
N TYR A 278 -16.34 4.95 -3.21
CA TYR A 278 -17.76 4.69 -3.05
C TYR A 278 -18.54 5.82 -3.70
N ASP A 279 -19.26 5.52 -4.80
CA ASP A 279 -19.93 6.52 -5.60
C ASP A 279 -21.33 6.91 -5.06
N ALA A 280 -21.94 7.92 -5.67
CA ALA A 280 -23.26 8.40 -5.30
C ALA A 280 -24.39 7.37 -5.53
N ASN A 281 -24.17 6.33 -6.35
CA ASN A 281 -25.13 5.26 -6.60
C ASN A 281 -25.00 4.13 -5.58
N GLY A 282 -24.08 4.25 -4.63
CA GLY A 282 -23.84 3.23 -3.62
C GLY A 282 -22.95 2.08 -4.11
N GLU A 283 -22.19 2.29 -5.17
CA GLU A 283 -21.28 1.30 -5.71
C GLU A 283 -19.86 1.46 -5.14
N LEU A 284 -19.26 0.33 -4.76
CA LEU A 284 -17.91 0.26 -4.22
C LEU A 284 -16.94 -0.19 -5.30
N TYR A 285 -15.87 0.58 -5.50
CA TYR A 285 -14.83 0.30 -6.48
C TYR A 285 -13.48 0.18 -5.77
N PHE A 286 -12.80 -0.92 -5.98
CA PHE A 286 -11.41 -1.09 -5.53
C PHE A 286 -10.49 -0.15 -6.35
N LEU A 287 -9.57 0.51 -5.67
CA LEU A 287 -8.55 1.37 -6.28
C LEU A 287 -7.20 0.67 -6.36
N GLU A 288 -6.65 0.30 -5.21
CA GLU A 288 -5.33 -0.32 -5.10
C GLU A 288 -5.18 -1.15 -3.82
N VAL A 289 -4.16 -2.02 -3.80
CA VAL A 289 -3.66 -2.71 -2.63
C VAL A 289 -2.25 -2.24 -2.31
N ASN A 290 -1.98 -2.03 -1.03
CA ASN A 290 -0.64 -1.78 -0.51
C ASN A 290 -0.22 -2.99 0.32
N THR A 291 0.64 -3.83 -0.25
CA THR A 291 1.17 -5.05 0.37
C THR A 291 2.26 -4.75 1.39
N LEU A 292 2.84 -3.57 1.30
CA LEU A 292 3.77 -2.95 2.24
C LEU A 292 3.17 -1.63 2.75
N PRO A 293 2.13 -1.66 3.63
CA PRO A 293 1.49 -0.44 4.09
C PRO A 293 2.48 0.49 4.80
N GLY A 294 2.37 1.81 4.57
CA GLY A 294 3.18 2.79 5.28
C GLY A 294 3.01 2.69 6.80
N ILE A 295 4.11 2.85 7.51
CA ILE A 295 4.16 2.76 8.99
C ILE A 295 4.75 4.00 9.65
N ASP A 296 4.83 5.14 8.93
CA ASP A 296 5.29 6.38 9.52
C ASP A 296 4.52 6.70 10.78
N TYR A 297 5.26 7.09 11.80
CA TYR A 297 4.75 7.29 13.13
C TYR A 297 5.45 8.44 13.82
N ASN A 298 4.93 9.65 13.61
CA ASN A 298 5.36 10.83 14.34
C ASN A 298 4.17 11.48 15.04
N VAL A 299 3.93 11.10 16.28
CA VAL A 299 2.80 11.63 17.08
C VAL A 299 2.97 13.11 17.40
N VAL A 300 4.21 13.59 17.47
CA VAL A 300 4.50 14.98 17.83
C VAL A 300 4.13 15.94 16.69
N ARG A 301 4.33 15.50 15.45
CA ARG A 301 3.99 16.26 14.24
C ARG A 301 2.62 15.91 13.69
N ASP A 302 1.93 14.93 14.28
CA ASP A 302 0.69 14.37 13.75
C ASP A 302 0.85 13.75 12.34
N GLU A 303 2.05 13.27 12.02
CA GLU A 303 2.40 12.62 10.78
C GLU A 303 2.28 11.09 10.95
N LEU A 304 1.14 10.54 10.60
CA LEU A 304 0.86 9.11 10.71
C LEU A 304 0.44 8.55 9.35
N SER A 305 1.06 7.45 8.95
CA SER A 305 0.53 6.66 7.85
C SER A 305 -0.84 6.05 8.18
N PHE A 306 -1.66 5.76 7.18
CA PHE A 306 -3.04 5.28 7.38
C PHE A 306 -3.12 4.00 8.19
N TYR A 307 -2.15 3.09 8.03
CA TYR A 307 -2.19 1.82 8.76
C TYR A 307 -2.01 2.00 10.26
N PRO A 308 -1.03 2.76 10.79
CA PRO A 308 -0.97 3.15 12.20
C PRO A 308 -2.22 3.89 12.69
N MET A 309 -2.80 4.82 11.89
CA MET A 309 -4.03 5.52 12.27
C MET A 309 -5.18 4.54 12.55
N MET A 310 -5.39 3.56 11.64
CA MET A 310 -6.39 2.52 11.82
C MET A 310 -6.11 1.64 13.05
N TRP A 311 -4.85 1.33 13.29
CA TRP A 311 -4.42 0.56 14.45
C TRP A 311 -4.72 1.28 15.77
N TYR A 312 -4.45 2.59 15.84
CA TYR A 312 -4.80 3.44 16.98
C TYR A 312 -6.30 3.54 17.19
N ALA A 313 -7.05 3.73 16.12
CA ALA A 313 -8.51 3.79 16.18
C ALA A 313 -9.14 2.48 16.72
N ALA A 314 -8.42 1.35 16.59
CA ALA A 314 -8.78 0.09 17.25
C ALA A 314 -8.43 0.04 18.76
N GLY A 315 -7.85 1.10 19.34
CA GLY A 315 -7.47 1.18 20.74
C GLY A 315 -6.09 0.59 21.08
N ASN A 316 -5.27 0.31 20.08
CA ASN A 316 -3.95 -0.31 20.22
C ASN A 316 -2.81 0.71 20.15
N LYS A 317 -1.56 0.28 20.41
CA LYS A 317 -0.36 1.12 20.34
C LYS A 317 0.59 0.62 19.25
N PHE A 318 1.49 1.48 18.80
CA PHE A 318 2.44 1.15 17.71
C PHE A 318 3.31 -0.09 18.01
N PRO A 319 3.91 -0.27 19.20
CA PRO A 319 4.68 -1.50 19.49
C PRO A 319 3.83 -2.79 19.38
N ASP A 320 2.53 -2.71 19.71
CA ASP A 320 1.62 -3.84 19.58
C ASP A 320 1.34 -4.16 18.10
N MET A 321 1.31 -3.15 17.22
CA MET A 321 1.19 -3.32 15.77
C MET A 321 2.38 -4.12 15.22
N ILE A 322 3.59 -3.66 15.51
CA ILE A 322 4.82 -4.34 15.07
C ILE A 322 4.84 -5.78 15.56
N ARG A 323 4.52 -5.99 16.84
CA ARG A 323 4.45 -7.34 17.43
C ARG A 323 3.42 -8.23 16.73
N GLU A 324 2.20 -7.74 16.49
CA GLU A 324 1.13 -8.55 15.92
C GLU A 324 1.39 -8.91 14.45
N VAL A 325 1.90 -7.97 13.67
CA VAL A 325 2.26 -8.22 12.26
C VAL A 325 3.37 -9.28 12.17
N ILE A 326 4.41 -9.20 13.02
CA ILE A 326 5.47 -10.21 13.06
C ILE A 326 4.93 -11.56 13.55
N LYS A 327 4.09 -11.57 14.58
CA LYS A 327 3.45 -12.80 15.07
C LYS A 327 2.57 -13.48 14.02
N SER A 328 1.87 -12.70 13.21
CA SER A 328 1.11 -13.24 12.08
C SER A 328 1.98 -14.09 11.16
N ALA A 329 3.17 -13.58 10.81
CA ALA A 329 4.14 -14.34 10.01
C ALA A 329 4.68 -15.57 10.78
N LEU A 330 5.03 -15.43 12.07
CA LEU A 330 5.50 -16.55 12.88
C LEU A 330 4.48 -17.69 12.90
N ARG A 331 3.18 -17.39 13.10
CA ARG A 331 2.08 -18.39 13.01
C ARG A 331 2.04 -19.05 11.63
N ARG A 332 2.15 -18.26 10.55
CA ARG A 332 2.14 -18.77 9.17
C ARG A 332 3.29 -19.73 8.89
N TYR A 333 4.47 -19.49 9.47
CA TYR A 333 5.63 -20.38 9.36
C TYR A 333 5.70 -21.48 10.42
N GLY A 334 4.77 -21.52 11.38
CA GLY A 334 4.77 -22.51 12.49
C GLY A 334 5.93 -22.29 13.47
N LEU A 335 6.30 -21.04 13.72
CA LEU A 335 7.43 -20.63 14.57
C LEU A 335 6.99 -19.97 15.89
N GLU A 336 5.70 -19.86 16.15
CA GLU A 336 5.14 -19.33 17.41
C GLU A 336 5.16 -20.35 18.56
#